data_90c3264212aa38c50e43c9bee51fd1c9
#
_entry.id   90c3264212aa38c50e43c9bee51fd1c9
#
_cell.length_a   1.000
_cell.length_b   1.000
_cell.length_c   1.000
_cell.angle_alpha   90.00
_cell.angle_beta   90.00
_cell.angle_gamma   90.00
#
_symmetry.space_group_name_H-M   'P 1'
#
loop_
_entity.id
_entity.type
_entity.pdbx_description
1 polymer ?
#
loop_
_entity_poly.entity_id
_entity_poly.type
_entity_poly.pdbx_seq_one_letter_code
_entity_poly.pdbx_strand_id
1 'polypeptide(L)'
;MSIQRLRELLIGTFDNKRQAYQNPTFYAHIRLIHKDIGNNLIYGEQAYTYDQGRPYRQFVIEPVMDGEVMKVKNYDLKEKNKFVGFQNLESITPDDLHHNSGCDLLFNQVDYNTFSGGLYGCDCTVRDSYVQSRVHITTTTYTTIDIGYSKTTNEKVWGSDYGPFQFDIV
;
A
#
# COMPACT_ATOMS: atom_id res chain seq x y z
N MET A 1 -14.72 -15.84 5.50
CA MET A 1 -13.80 -14.73 5.11
C MET A 1 -14.17 -13.47 5.87
N SER A 2 -13.19 -12.77 6.40
CA SER A 2 -13.41 -11.59 7.25
C SER A 2 -12.71 -10.37 6.69
N ILE A 3 -13.46 -9.51 6.00
CA ILE A 3 -12.96 -8.22 5.54
C ILE A 3 -12.61 -7.31 6.72
N GLN A 4 -13.35 -7.40 7.82
CA GLN A 4 -13.05 -6.66 9.03
C GLN A 4 -11.67 -7.04 9.59
N ARG A 5 -11.32 -8.32 9.57
CA ARG A 5 -10.00 -8.77 10.02
C ARG A 5 -8.87 -8.26 9.12
N LEU A 6 -9.07 -8.27 7.80
CA LEU A 6 -8.12 -7.65 6.86
C LEU A 6 -7.92 -6.17 7.19
N ARG A 7 -9.02 -5.45 7.41
CA ARG A 7 -8.98 -4.04 7.77
C ARG A 7 -8.16 -3.78 9.05
N GLU A 8 -8.38 -4.59 10.08
CA GLU A 8 -7.63 -4.47 11.34
C GLU A 8 -6.13 -4.67 11.14
N LEU A 9 -5.73 -5.64 10.31
CA LEU A 9 -4.32 -5.91 10.02
C LEU A 9 -3.67 -4.82 9.14
N LEU A 10 -4.46 -4.12 8.34
CA LEU A 10 -3.97 -3.02 7.50
C LEU A 10 -3.68 -1.75 8.30
N ILE A 11 -4.30 -1.57 9.47
CA ILE A 11 -4.11 -0.36 10.29
C ILE A 11 -2.91 -0.57 11.22
N GLY A 12 -1.93 0.34 11.16
CA GLY A 12 -0.77 0.28 12.03
C GLY A 12 0.44 0.99 11.46
N THR A 13 1.54 0.83 12.15
CA THR A 13 2.87 1.30 11.73
C THR A 13 3.72 0.10 11.35
N PHE A 14 4.35 0.19 10.18
CA PHE A 14 5.16 -0.86 9.58
C PHE A 14 6.54 -0.31 9.28
N ASP A 15 7.58 -1.02 9.68
CA ASP A 15 8.96 -0.56 9.57
C ASP A 15 9.85 -1.71 9.10
N ASN A 16 10.68 -1.48 8.08
CA ASN A 16 11.58 -2.50 7.55
C ASN A 16 13.01 -2.41 8.12
N LYS A 17 13.17 -1.84 9.30
CA LYS A 17 14.49 -1.64 9.92
C LYS A 17 15.35 -2.89 9.89
N ARG A 18 14.80 -4.04 10.28
CA ARG A 18 15.53 -5.31 10.31
C ARG A 18 16.08 -5.67 8.94
N GLN A 19 15.25 -5.62 7.90
CA GLN A 19 15.67 -5.90 6.53
C GLN A 19 16.70 -4.88 6.01
N ALA A 20 16.45 -3.59 6.22
CA ALA A 20 17.34 -2.52 5.75
C ALA A 20 18.70 -2.57 6.43
N TYR A 21 18.77 -2.88 7.71
CA TYR A 21 20.03 -2.96 8.45
C TYR A 21 20.82 -4.22 8.11
N GLN A 22 20.16 -5.33 7.79
CA GLN A 22 20.81 -6.55 7.32
C GLN A 22 21.29 -6.45 5.88
N ASN A 23 20.61 -5.64 5.05
CA ASN A 23 20.88 -5.52 3.63
C ASN A 23 20.86 -4.06 3.16
N PRO A 24 21.73 -3.19 3.68
CA PRO A 24 21.65 -1.75 3.46
C PRO A 24 21.90 -1.32 2.01
N THR A 25 22.59 -2.14 1.24
CA THR A 25 22.83 -1.89 -0.18
C THR A 25 21.57 -2.10 -1.04
N PHE A 26 20.67 -2.98 -0.59
CA PHE A 26 19.52 -3.42 -1.39
C PHE A 26 18.21 -2.81 -0.95
N TYR A 27 18.06 -2.42 0.32
CA TYR A 27 16.81 -1.90 0.87
C TYR A 27 17.04 -0.62 1.66
N ALA A 28 16.35 0.44 1.25
CA ALA A 28 16.25 1.66 2.04
C ALA A 28 15.43 1.39 3.32
N HIS A 29 15.74 2.12 4.39
CA HIS A 29 14.94 2.09 5.61
C HIS A 29 13.69 2.96 5.43
N ILE A 30 12.53 2.33 5.37
CA ILE A 30 11.24 2.93 5.07
C ILE A 30 10.28 2.69 6.23
N ARG A 31 9.45 3.69 6.49
CA ARG A 31 8.30 3.58 7.40
C ARG A 31 7.01 3.77 6.61
N LEU A 32 6.08 2.86 6.82
CA LEU A 32 4.73 2.89 6.28
C LEU A 32 3.76 3.01 7.45
N ILE A 33 2.90 4.03 7.44
CA ILE A 33 1.92 4.24 8.49
C ILE A 33 0.53 4.29 7.87
N HIS A 34 -0.36 3.45 8.36
CA HIS A 34 -1.77 3.41 7.97
C HIS A 34 -2.65 3.81 9.16
N LYS A 35 -3.44 4.87 8.98
CA LYS A 35 -4.36 5.40 9.99
C LYS A 35 -5.81 5.28 9.57
N ASP A 36 -6.63 4.79 10.49
CA ASP A 36 -8.09 4.81 10.33
C ASP A 36 -8.59 6.27 10.34
N ILE A 37 -9.34 6.63 9.33
CA ILE A 37 -9.93 7.98 9.22
C ILE A 37 -11.46 7.97 9.22
N GLY A 38 -12.07 6.82 9.59
CA GLY A 38 -13.52 6.64 9.60
C GLY A 38 -14.10 6.26 8.23
N ASN A 39 -15.38 5.96 8.19
CA ASN A 39 -16.10 5.59 6.96
C ASN A 39 -15.45 4.45 6.17
N ASN A 40 -14.83 3.51 6.85
CA ASN A 40 -14.07 2.40 6.27
C ASN A 40 -12.81 2.82 5.48
N LEU A 41 -12.39 4.07 5.58
CA LEU A 41 -11.22 4.60 4.90
C LEU A 41 -9.98 4.54 5.80
N ILE A 42 -8.84 4.27 5.17
CA ILE A 42 -7.53 4.24 5.81
C ILE A 42 -6.60 5.17 5.03
N TYR A 43 -6.02 6.14 5.72
CA TYR A 43 -5.00 7.02 5.14
C TYR A 43 -3.61 6.45 5.38
N GLY A 44 -2.76 6.48 4.35
CA GLY A 44 -1.40 5.97 4.43
C GLY A 44 -0.34 6.94 3.94
N GLU A 45 0.83 6.88 4.60
CA GLU A 45 2.06 7.55 4.16
C GLU A 45 3.21 6.56 4.15
N GLN A 46 4.01 6.64 3.08
CA GLN A 46 5.32 5.98 3.00
C GLN A 46 6.41 7.02 2.92
N ALA A 47 7.41 6.89 3.79
CA ALA A 47 8.53 7.82 3.83
C ALA A 47 9.83 7.11 4.19
N TYR A 48 10.94 7.64 3.70
CA TYR A 48 12.24 7.26 4.23
C TYR A 48 12.34 7.71 5.68
N THR A 49 12.92 6.89 6.55
CA THR A 49 12.97 7.19 7.99
C THR A 49 13.80 8.43 8.31
N TYR A 50 14.76 8.79 7.46
CA TYR A 50 15.54 10.01 7.61
C TYR A 50 14.77 11.28 7.18
N ASP A 51 13.60 11.14 6.54
CA ASP A 51 12.84 12.29 6.01
C ASP A 51 11.33 12.03 6.06
N GLN A 52 10.82 11.73 7.25
CA GLN A 52 9.40 11.42 7.44
C GLN A 52 8.46 12.61 7.22
N GLY A 53 8.98 13.82 7.26
CA GLY A 53 8.23 15.04 6.93
C GLY A 53 7.93 15.23 5.45
N ARG A 54 8.55 14.42 4.58
CA ARG A 54 8.33 14.43 3.13
C ARG A 54 8.06 13.04 2.61
N PRO A 55 6.84 12.51 2.83
CA PRO A 55 6.48 11.20 2.33
C PRO A 55 6.58 11.18 0.79
N TYR A 56 7.16 10.12 0.25
CA TYR A 56 7.21 9.95 -1.21
C TYR A 56 5.92 9.36 -1.76
N ARG A 57 5.05 8.84 -0.89
CA ARG A 57 3.75 8.30 -1.27
C ARG A 57 2.71 8.62 -0.20
N GLN A 58 1.56 9.13 -0.64
CA GLN A 58 0.34 9.34 0.16
C GLN A 58 -0.83 8.73 -0.57
N PHE A 59 -1.72 8.10 0.14
CA PHE A 59 -2.88 7.41 -0.46
C PHE A 59 -3.99 7.21 0.57
N VAL A 60 -5.17 6.89 0.07
CA VAL A 60 -6.29 6.39 0.89
C VAL A 60 -6.72 5.04 0.33
N ILE A 61 -6.96 4.08 1.18
CA ILE A 61 -7.44 2.76 0.82
C ILE A 61 -8.75 2.44 1.54
N GLU A 62 -9.53 1.55 0.92
CA GLU A 62 -10.82 1.12 1.47
C GLU A 62 -10.99 -0.38 1.27
N PRO A 63 -10.88 -1.19 2.34
CA PRO A 63 -11.18 -2.62 2.27
C PRO A 63 -12.69 -2.85 2.13
N VAL A 64 -13.10 -3.56 1.09
CA VAL A 64 -14.51 -3.87 0.81
C VAL A 64 -14.69 -5.30 0.33
N MET A 65 -15.92 -5.80 0.46
CA MET A 65 -16.35 -7.01 -0.26
C MET A 65 -17.00 -6.57 -1.58
N ASP A 66 -16.53 -7.14 -2.68
CA ASP A 66 -17.16 -7.02 -3.99
C ASP A 66 -17.70 -8.40 -4.38
N GLY A 67 -18.96 -8.66 -4.03
CA GLY A 67 -19.49 -10.01 -4.06
C GLY A 67 -18.75 -10.91 -3.06
N GLU A 68 -18.12 -11.97 -3.54
CA GLU A 68 -17.32 -12.90 -2.72
C GLU A 68 -15.83 -12.55 -2.70
N VAL A 69 -15.42 -11.49 -3.39
CA VAL A 69 -14.03 -11.08 -3.51
C VAL A 69 -13.70 -9.99 -2.50
N MET A 70 -12.65 -10.19 -1.73
CA MET A 70 -12.07 -9.13 -0.89
C MET A 70 -11.23 -8.21 -1.77
N LYS A 71 -11.53 -6.92 -1.71
CA LYS A 71 -10.87 -5.90 -2.50
C LYS A 71 -10.40 -4.77 -1.60
N VAL A 72 -9.21 -4.25 -1.85
CA VAL A 72 -8.76 -2.99 -1.26
C VAL A 72 -8.74 -1.95 -2.36
N LYS A 73 -9.73 -1.05 -2.33
CA LYS A 73 -9.81 0.06 -3.27
C LYS A 73 -8.71 1.06 -3.01
N ASN A 74 -8.18 1.63 -4.07
CA ASN A 74 -7.07 2.58 -4.02
C ASN A 74 -7.53 3.96 -4.50
N TYR A 75 -7.29 4.98 -3.67
CA TYR A 75 -7.65 6.36 -3.98
C TYR A 75 -6.42 7.25 -3.96
N ASP A 76 -6.32 8.14 -4.93
CA ASP A 76 -5.40 9.26 -4.90
C ASP A 76 -6.04 10.45 -4.19
N LEU A 77 -5.21 11.24 -3.51
CA LEU A 77 -5.61 12.51 -2.92
C LEU A 77 -5.40 13.64 -3.94
N LYS A 78 -6.41 14.47 -4.16
CA LYS A 78 -6.33 15.60 -5.08
C LYS A 78 -5.40 16.71 -4.57
N GLU A 79 -5.37 16.92 -3.23
CA GLU A 79 -4.56 17.93 -2.56
C GLU A 79 -3.66 17.30 -1.49
N LYS A 80 -2.65 16.55 -1.92
CA LYS A 80 -1.78 15.75 -1.03
C LYS A 80 -1.12 16.56 0.08
N ASN A 81 -0.62 17.75 -0.24
CA ASN A 81 0.14 18.58 0.69
C ASN A 81 -0.64 18.99 1.94
N LYS A 82 -1.96 19.02 1.83
CA LYS A 82 -2.87 19.37 2.94
C LYS A 82 -2.83 18.35 4.07
N PHE A 83 -2.45 17.11 3.78
CA PHE A 83 -2.54 15.97 4.68
C PHE A 83 -1.19 15.41 5.13
N VAL A 84 -0.09 15.94 4.63
CA VAL A 84 1.27 15.50 5.00
C VAL A 84 1.44 15.55 6.52
N GLY A 85 2.05 14.50 7.08
CA GLY A 85 2.26 14.38 8.51
C GLY A 85 0.99 14.06 9.28
N PHE A 86 0.00 13.46 8.62
CA PHE A 86 -1.28 13.06 9.23
C PHE A 86 -2.11 14.25 9.73
N GLN A 87 -1.95 15.40 9.07
CA GLN A 87 -2.69 16.61 9.40
C GLN A 87 -4.02 16.66 8.69
N ASN A 88 -5.02 17.28 9.32
CA ASN A 88 -6.35 17.53 8.73
C ASN A 88 -7.07 16.28 8.23
N LEU A 89 -6.73 15.09 8.72
CA LEU A 89 -7.32 13.83 8.23
C LEU A 89 -8.83 13.78 8.43
N GLU A 90 -9.35 14.43 9.45
CA GLU A 90 -10.78 14.56 9.74
C GLU A 90 -11.54 15.33 8.67
N SER A 91 -10.83 16.12 7.87
CA SER A 91 -11.43 16.91 6.78
C SER A 91 -11.55 16.17 5.45
N ILE A 92 -11.00 14.95 5.35
CA ILE A 92 -11.06 14.16 4.12
C ILE A 92 -12.51 13.75 3.83
N THR A 93 -12.98 14.13 2.67
CA THR A 93 -14.31 13.75 2.13
C THR A 93 -14.14 13.03 0.80
N PRO A 94 -15.19 12.36 0.28
CA PRO A 94 -15.13 11.75 -1.05
C PRO A 94 -14.69 12.69 -2.17
N ASP A 95 -14.96 13.99 -2.04
CA ASP A 95 -14.56 15.01 -3.03
C ASP A 95 -13.04 15.20 -3.10
N ASP A 96 -12.31 14.86 -2.03
CA ASP A 96 -10.85 14.93 -1.99
C ASP A 96 -10.17 13.73 -2.66
N LEU A 97 -10.94 12.70 -3.02
CA LEU A 97 -10.45 11.42 -3.47
C LEU A 97 -10.76 11.16 -4.94
N HIS A 98 -9.80 10.54 -5.62
CA HIS A 98 -9.96 9.98 -6.96
C HIS A 98 -9.74 8.47 -6.91
N HIS A 99 -10.75 7.68 -7.28
CA HIS A 99 -10.66 6.22 -7.27
C HIS A 99 -9.87 5.72 -8.47
N ASN A 100 -8.74 5.06 -8.20
CA ASN A 100 -7.95 4.36 -9.21
C ASN A 100 -8.42 2.91 -9.33
N SER A 101 -9.54 2.70 -10.02
CA SER A 101 -10.18 1.38 -10.09
C SER A 101 -9.27 0.29 -10.70
N GLY A 102 -8.39 0.66 -11.62
CA GLY A 102 -7.40 -0.25 -12.19
C GLY A 102 -6.29 -0.66 -11.20
N CYS A 103 -6.16 0.03 -10.08
CA CYS A 103 -5.13 -0.21 -9.06
C CYS A 103 -5.68 -0.84 -7.78
N ASP A 104 -6.90 -1.34 -7.80
CA ASP A 104 -7.49 -2.05 -6.65
C ASP A 104 -6.81 -3.40 -6.45
N LEU A 105 -6.43 -3.68 -5.20
CA LEU A 105 -5.82 -4.95 -4.84
C LEU A 105 -6.88 -6.00 -4.53
N LEU A 106 -6.68 -7.21 -5.03
CA LEU A 106 -7.55 -8.35 -4.71
C LEU A 106 -6.88 -9.22 -3.65
N PHE A 107 -7.61 -9.59 -2.61
CA PHE A 107 -7.09 -10.35 -1.48
C PHE A 107 -7.80 -11.70 -1.31
N ASN A 108 -7.04 -12.68 -0.85
CA ASN A 108 -7.52 -13.96 -0.35
C ASN A 108 -7.13 -14.13 1.10
N GLN A 109 -8.04 -14.67 1.90
CA GLN A 109 -7.75 -15.06 3.26
C GLN A 109 -7.17 -16.48 3.28
N VAL A 110 -5.92 -16.61 3.74
CA VAL A 110 -5.22 -17.90 3.85
C VAL A 110 -5.64 -18.61 5.14
N ASP A 111 -5.64 -17.86 6.25
CA ASP A 111 -6.20 -18.27 7.55
C ASP A 111 -6.71 -17.02 8.27
N TYR A 112 -7.19 -17.16 9.52
CA TYR A 112 -7.81 -16.05 10.26
C TYR A 112 -6.91 -14.82 10.36
N ASN A 113 -5.60 -15.00 10.43
CA ASN A 113 -4.63 -13.94 10.63
C ASN A 113 -3.71 -13.70 9.43
N THR A 114 -3.96 -14.35 8.30
CA THR A 114 -3.05 -14.29 7.15
C THR A 114 -3.84 -14.00 5.87
N PHE A 115 -3.41 -12.96 5.17
CA PHE A 115 -4.00 -12.55 3.90
C PHE A 115 -2.91 -12.40 2.85
N SER A 116 -3.22 -12.83 1.63
CA SER A 116 -2.38 -12.61 0.46
C SER A 116 -3.18 -11.88 -0.60
N GLY A 117 -2.59 -10.86 -1.17
CA GLY A 117 -3.24 -10.05 -2.17
C GLY A 117 -2.31 -9.64 -3.28
N GLY A 118 -2.89 -9.06 -4.30
CA GLY A 118 -2.11 -8.58 -5.42
C GLY A 118 -2.91 -7.81 -6.43
N LEU A 119 -2.16 -7.27 -7.35
CA LEU A 119 -2.62 -6.54 -8.52
C LEU A 119 -1.94 -7.17 -9.72
N TYR A 120 -2.74 -7.69 -10.64
CA TYR A 120 -2.28 -8.42 -11.81
C TYR A 120 -2.83 -7.76 -13.07
N GLY A 121 -2.24 -8.07 -14.22
CA GLY A 121 -2.64 -7.47 -15.47
C GLY A 121 -1.96 -6.13 -15.74
N CYS A 122 -2.56 -5.29 -16.58
CA CYS A 122 -1.96 -4.05 -17.07
C CYS A 122 -2.84 -2.80 -16.87
N ASP A 123 -3.87 -2.88 -16.04
CA ASP A 123 -4.84 -1.79 -15.87
C ASP A 123 -4.35 -0.69 -14.92
N CYS A 124 -3.46 -1.01 -13.98
CA CYS A 124 -2.88 -0.02 -13.08
C CYS A 124 -1.69 0.66 -13.75
N THR A 125 -1.87 1.91 -14.15
CA THR A 125 -0.87 2.64 -14.92
C THR A 125 -0.26 3.79 -14.14
N VAL A 126 1.07 3.93 -14.27
CA VAL A 126 1.85 5.05 -13.74
C VAL A 126 2.75 5.55 -14.85
N ARG A 127 2.42 6.72 -15.42
CA ARG A 127 3.13 7.28 -16.59
C ARG A 127 3.15 6.29 -17.76
N ASP A 128 4.34 5.86 -18.22
CA ASP A 128 4.52 4.95 -19.34
C ASP A 128 4.60 3.47 -18.92
N SER A 129 4.30 3.18 -17.66
CA SER A 129 4.34 1.83 -17.11
C SER A 129 2.99 1.37 -16.60
N TYR A 130 2.81 0.06 -16.51
CA TYR A 130 1.75 -0.56 -15.71
C TYR A 130 2.38 -1.27 -14.52
N VAL A 131 1.63 -1.35 -13.42
CA VAL A 131 2.12 -1.86 -12.14
C VAL A 131 1.48 -3.20 -11.82
N GLN A 132 2.30 -4.13 -11.35
CA GLN A 132 1.83 -5.34 -10.69
C GLN A 132 2.34 -5.34 -9.25
N SER A 133 1.52 -5.83 -8.34
CA SER A 133 1.82 -5.83 -6.90
C SER A 133 1.53 -7.18 -6.28
N ARG A 134 2.28 -7.51 -5.24
CA ARG A 134 1.98 -8.64 -4.35
C ARG A 134 2.11 -8.17 -2.91
N VAL A 135 1.16 -8.57 -2.08
CA VAL A 135 1.10 -8.22 -0.66
C VAL A 135 0.82 -9.46 0.14
N HIS A 136 1.54 -9.62 1.24
CA HIS A 136 1.27 -10.67 2.23
C HIS A 136 1.27 -10.04 3.61
N ILE A 137 0.21 -10.24 4.37
CA ILE A 137 0.03 -9.62 5.68
C ILE A 137 -0.35 -10.65 6.73
N THR A 138 0.31 -10.56 7.88
CA THR A 138 0.05 -11.36 9.07
C THR A 138 -0.12 -10.45 10.28
N THR A 139 -0.24 -11.01 11.47
CA THR A 139 -0.28 -10.24 12.72
C THR A 139 1.04 -9.55 13.06
N THR A 140 2.15 -9.95 12.44
CA THR A 140 3.50 -9.44 12.79
C THR A 140 4.24 -8.83 11.61
N THR A 141 3.85 -9.14 10.38
CA THR A 141 4.59 -8.74 9.18
C THR A 141 3.67 -8.22 8.08
N TYR A 142 4.21 -7.32 7.30
CA TYR A 142 3.62 -6.81 6.07
C TYR A 142 4.70 -6.88 4.99
N THR A 143 4.48 -7.72 3.97
CA THR A 143 5.44 -7.91 2.88
C THR A 143 4.82 -7.40 1.59
N THR A 144 5.53 -6.58 0.84
CA THR A 144 5.00 -5.99 -0.39
C THR A 144 6.08 -5.78 -1.45
N ILE A 145 5.70 -5.95 -2.70
CA ILE A 145 6.51 -5.59 -3.86
C ILE A 145 5.61 -4.99 -4.94
N ASP A 146 6.05 -3.85 -5.47
CA ASP A 146 5.47 -3.22 -6.65
C ASP A 146 6.50 -3.26 -7.77
N ILE A 147 6.09 -3.67 -8.95
CA ILE A 147 6.94 -3.73 -10.14
C ILE A 147 6.24 -3.02 -11.28
N GLY A 148 6.94 -2.08 -11.91
CA GLY A 148 6.49 -1.38 -13.12
C GLY A 148 7.06 -2.01 -14.38
N TYR A 149 6.19 -2.22 -15.36
CA TYR A 149 6.52 -2.75 -16.68
C TYR A 149 6.21 -1.73 -17.75
N SER A 150 7.05 -1.66 -18.79
CA SER A 150 6.80 -0.81 -19.95
C SER A 150 5.50 -1.21 -20.65
N LYS A 151 4.65 -0.22 -20.95
CA LYS A 151 3.42 -0.45 -21.75
C LYS A 151 3.70 -0.90 -23.18
N THR A 152 4.89 -0.59 -23.72
CA THR A 152 5.26 -0.90 -25.09
C THR A 152 6.03 -2.20 -25.23
N THR A 153 6.98 -2.49 -24.32
CA THR A 153 7.88 -3.64 -24.41
C THR A 153 7.52 -4.76 -23.44
N ASN A 154 6.71 -4.49 -22.41
CA ASN A 154 6.41 -5.39 -21.30
C ASN A 154 7.64 -5.77 -20.46
N GLU A 155 8.74 -5.04 -20.61
CA GLU A 155 9.94 -5.24 -19.80
C GLU A 155 9.83 -4.45 -18.49
N LYS A 156 10.45 -4.99 -17.44
CA LYS A 156 10.55 -4.30 -16.15
C LYS A 156 11.34 -2.98 -16.30
N VAL A 157 10.76 -1.88 -15.82
CA VAL A 157 11.37 -0.55 -15.88
C VAL A 157 11.64 0.06 -14.52
N TRP A 158 10.96 -0.40 -13.46
CA TRP A 158 11.23 -0.01 -12.08
C TRP A 158 10.70 -1.06 -11.10
N GLY A 159 11.11 -0.95 -9.84
CA GLY A 159 10.80 -1.85 -8.76
C GLY A 159 12.04 -2.58 -8.24
N SER A 160 11.93 -3.22 -7.08
CA SER A 160 13.05 -3.92 -6.46
C SER A 160 13.52 -5.10 -7.31
N ASP A 161 14.85 -5.21 -7.49
CA ASP A 161 15.50 -6.38 -8.10
C ASP A 161 15.84 -7.47 -7.09
N TYR A 162 15.64 -7.19 -5.80
CA TYR A 162 16.11 -8.03 -4.69
C TYR A 162 14.97 -8.71 -3.92
N GLY A 163 13.75 -8.53 -4.40
CA GLY A 163 12.55 -9.10 -3.78
C GLY A 163 11.74 -8.10 -2.96
N PRO A 164 10.70 -8.58 -2.28
CA PRO A 164 9.77 -7.72 -1.55
C PRO A 164 10.41 -6.96 -0.39
N PHE A 165 9.84 -5.81 -0.08
CA PHE A 165 10.07 -5.15 1.22
C PHE A 165 9.36 -5.96 2.31
N GLN A 166 10.07 -6.19 3.40
CA GLN A 166 9.59 -6.94 4.57
C GLN A 166 9.51 -6.00 5.76
N PHE A 167 8.30 -5.56 6.06
CA PHE A 167 8.03 -4.71 7.21
C PHE A 167 7.62 -5.53 8.41
N ASP A 168 8.12 -5.14 9.57
CA ASP A 168 7.64 -5.61 10.86
C ASP A 168 6.60 -4.61 11.38
N ILE A 169 5.60 -5.11 12.08
CA ILE A 169 4.61 -4.27 12.77
C ILE A 169 5.25 -3.73 14.06
N VAL A 170 5.17 -2.44 14.24
CA VAL A 170 5.73 -1.75 15.42
C VAL A 170 4.65 -1.18 16.33
#